data_c95609d1b7d5fd3c1db162b9d3eb33cf
#
_entry.id   c95609d1b7d5fd3c1db162b9d3eb33cf
#
_cell.length_a   1.000
_cell.length_b   1.000
_cell.length_c   1.000
_cell.angle_alpha   90.00
_cell.angle_beta   90.00
_cell.angle_gamma   90.00
#
_symmetry.space_group_name_H-M   'P 1'
#
loop_
_entity.id
_entity.type
_entity.pdbx_description
1 polymer ?
#
loop_
_entity_poly.entity_id
_entity_poly.type
_entity_poly.pdbx_seq_one_letter_code
_entity_poly.pdbx_strand_id
1 'polypeptide(L)'
;MKKKSYIEQAAQKLGVEIGEIFTTEVFGDMLFRFTEEGLKYYDDYDEMWWFTADAWDYDYTTELLSGEDKVVKLRKVNGNKYEGV
;
A
#
# COMPACT_ATOMS: atom_id res chain seq x y z
N MET A 1 10.66 17.46 19.02
CA MET A 1 10.15 16.17 18.53
C MET A 1 9.51 16.33 17.16
N LYS A 2 9.89 15.47 16.23
CA LYS A 2 9.40 15.57 14.87
C LYS A 2 7.99 14.99 14.76
N LYS A 3 7.07 15.74 14.15
CA LYS A 3 5.73 15.23 13.87
C LYS A 3 5.80 14.15 12.81
N LYS A 4 4.99 13.12 12.95
CA LYS A 4 4.83 12.13 11.89
C LYS A 4 4.16 12.79 10.69
N SER A 5 4.62 12.43 9.48
CA SER A 5 3.98 12.88 8.26
C SER A 5 2.59 12.29 8.13
N TYR A 6 1.78 12.87 7.24
CA TYR A 6 0.46 12.31 6.91
C TYR A 6 0.57 10.83 6.51
N ILE A 7 1.58 10.50 5.70
CA ILE A 7 1.76 9.13 5.21
C ILE A 7 2.08 8.18 6.37
N GLU A 8 2.95 8.59 7.28
CA GLU A 8 3.28 7.76 8.43
C GLU A 8 2.07 7.52 9.31
N GLN A 9 1.23 8.54 9.50
CA GLN A 9 0.01 8.42 10.29
C GLN A 9 -0.99 7.49 9.61
N ALA A 10 -1.13 7.59 8.29
CA ALA A 10 -2.03 6.73 7.53
C ALA A 10 -1.58 5.27 7.63
N ALA A 11 -0.31 5.01 7.42
CA ALA A 11 0.23 3.65 7.52
C ALA A 11 0.00 3.08 8.93
N GLN A 12 0.24 3.87 9.95
CA GLN A 12 0.03 3.46 11.33
C GLN A 12 -1.43 3.10 11.60
N LYS A 13 -2.36 3.92 11.14
CA LYS A 13 -3.79 3.64 11.28
C LYS A 13 -4.20 2.35 10.59
N LEU A 14 -3.58 2.05 9.48
CA LEU A 14 -3.88 0.85 8.69
C LEU A 14 -3.11 -0.37 9.19
N GLY A 15 -2.22 -0.20 10.15
CA GLY A 15 -1.48 -1.30 10.75
C GLY A 15 -0.32 -1.81 9.90
N VAL A 16 0.20 -0.98 9.00
CA VAL A 16 1.35 -1.34 8.17
C VAL A 16 2.50 -0.38 8.41
N GLU A 17 3.71 -0.83 8.12
CA GLU A 17 4.90 0.00 8.24
C GLU A 17 5.24 0.62 6.89
N ILE A 18 5.99 1.72 6.92
CA ILE A 18 6.51 2.32 5.68
C ILE A 18 7.42 1.29 5.01
N GLY A 19 7.15 1.03 3.73
CA GLY A 19 7.90 0.05 2.96
C GLY A 19 7.37 -1.38 3.03
N GLU A 20 6.45 -1.64 3.94
CA GLU A 20 5.85 -2.97 4.05
C GLU A 20 4.94 -3.25 2.85
N ILE A 21 5.09 -4.41 2.23
CA ILE A 21 4.27 -4.81 1.08
C ILE A 21 2.98 -5.45 1.59
N PHE A 22 1.84 -4.99 1.08
CA PHE A 22 0.52 -5.53 1.42
C PHE A 22 -0.37 -5.53 0.18
N THR A 23 -1.55 -6.10 0.31
CA THR A 23 -2.58 -5.99 -0.72
C THR A 23 -3.86 -5.49 -0.07
N THR A 24 -4.94 -5.42 -0.83
CA THR A 24 -6.24 -5.00 -0.32
C THR A 24 -7.32 -5.99 -0.74
N GLU A 25 -8.47 -5.91 -0.08
CA GLU A 25 -9.57 -6.82 -0.41
C GLU A 25 -10.09 -6.61 -1.83
N VAL A 26 -10.17 -5.36 -2.27
CA VAL A 26 -10.68 -5.04 -3.61
C VAL A 26 -9.66 -5.38 -4.69
N PHE A 27 -8.39 -5.13 -4.44
CA PHE A 27 -7.32 -5.34 -5.40
C PHE A 27 -6.36 -6.43 -4.92
N GLY A 28 -6.91 -7.61 -4.64
CA GLY A 28 -6.14 -8.71 -4.09
C GLY A 28 -5.00 -9.22 -4.97
N ASP A 29 -5.01 -8.87 -6.27
CA ASP A 29 -3.95 -9.25 -7.21
C ASP A 29 -2.81 -8.26 -7.25
N MET A 30 -2.96 -7.12 -6.62
CA MET A 30 -1.98 -6.03 -6.68
C MET A 30 -1.19 -5.94 -5.38
N LEU A 31 0.07 -5.55 -5.51
CA LEU A 31 0.90 -5.27 -4.35
C LEU A 31 0.97 -3.77 -4.12
N PHE A 32 0.90 -3.37 -2.87
CA PHE A 32 0.96 -1.96 -2.45
C PHE A 32 2.03 -1.78 -1.39
N ARG A 33 2.54 -0.59 -1.28
CA ARG A 33 3.35 -0.18 -0.14
C ARG A 33 3.31 1.34 0.02
N PHE A 34 3.41 1.78 1.26
CA PHE A 34 3.62 3.19 1.55
C PHE A 34 5.11 3.50 1.46
N THR A 35 5.43 4.61 0.83
CA THR A 35 6.77 5.19 0.89
C THR A 35 6.65 6.53 1.60
N GLU A 36 7.77 7.14 1.93
CA GLU A 36 7.75 8.46 2.55
C GLU A 36 7.04 9.51 1.70
N GLU A 37 6.91 9.25 0.40
CA GLU A 37 6.30 10.18 -0.54
C GLU A 37 4.82 9.87 -0.81
N GLY A 38 4.33 8.67 -0.49
CA GLY A 38 2.94 8.30 -0.71
C GLY A 38 2.74 6.81 -0.93
N LEU A 39 1.50 6.46 -1.27
CA LEU A 39 1.12 5.07 -1.52
C LEU A 39 1.45 4.70 -2.96
N LYS A 40 2.17 3.61 -3.11
CA LYS A 40 2.55 3.08 -4.43
C LYS A 40 1.97 1.69 -4.64
N TYR A 41 1.76 1.33 -5.91
CA TYR A 41 1.41 -0.03 -6.30
C TYR A 41 2.48 -0.57 -7.25
N TYR A 42 2.60 -1.90 -7.32
CA TYR A 42 3.57 -2.55 -8.20
C TYR A 42 2.93 -2.87 -9.54
N ASP A 43 3.57 -2.46 -10.63
CA ASP A 43 3.13 -2.76 -11.99
C ASP A 43 4.01 -3.88 -12.54
N ASP A 44 3.41 -5.07 -12.71
CA ASP A 44 4.13 -6.25 -13.22
C ASP A 44 4.63 -6.05 -14.65
N TYR A 45 3.92 -5.28 -15.45
CA TYR A 45 4.27 -5.07 -16.85
C TYR A 45 5.54 -4.24 -16.98
N ASP A 46 5.60 -3.13 -16.23
CA ASP A 46 6.76 -2.25 -16.23
C ASP A 46 7.81 -2.65 -15.20
N GLU A 47 7.46 -3.59 -14.31
CA GLU A 47 8.32 -4.01 -13.19
C GLU A 47 8.77 -2.83 -12.34
N MET A 48 7.84 -1.91 -12.09
CA MET A 48 8.11 -0.67 -11.35
C MET A 48 6.99 -0.37 -10.36
N TRP A 49 7.34 0.44 -9.36
CA TRP A 49 6.37 0.97 -8.42
C TRP A 49 5.92 2.36 -8.88
N TRP A 50 4.60 2.54 -8.94
CA TRP A 50 3.97 3.79 -9.37
C TRP A 50 3.11 4.35 -8.25
N PHE A 51 2.98 5.67 -8.18
CA PHE A 51 2.06 6.29 -7.24
C PHE A 51 0.62 5.98 -7.63
N THR A 52 -0.22 5.63 -6.64
CA THR A 52 -1.63 5.35 -6.89
C THR A 52 -2.36 6.60 -7.39
N ALA A 53 -2.00 7.77 -6.88
CA ALA A 53 -2.61 9.02 -7.30
C ALA A 53 -2.44 9.27 -8.81
N ASP A 54 -1.29 8.88 -9.36
CA ASP A 54 -1.04 9.05 -10.79
C ASP A 54 -1.90 8.12 -11.64
N ALA A 55 -2.16 6.91 -11.13
CA ALA A 55 -2.90 5.89 -11.87
C ALA A 55 -4.41 6.15 -11.87
N TRP A 56 -4.94 6.67 -10.77
CA TRP A 56 -6.39 6.75 -10.57
C TRP A 56 -6.91 8.17 -10.38
N ASP A 57 -6.09 9.16 -10.63
CA ASP A 57 -6.45 10.58 -10.48
C ASP A 57 -6.90 10.95 -9.07
N TYR A 58 -6.59 10.12 -8.07
CA TYR A 58 -6.87 10.42 -6.67
C TYR A 58 -6.02 9.55 -5.76
N ASP A 59 -5.89 9.97 -4.52
CA ASP A 59 -5.09 9.25 -3.54
C ASP A 59 -5.88 8.10 -2.93
N TYR A 60 -5.52 6.87 -3.28
CA TYR A 60 -6.18 5.66 -2.80
C TYR A 60 -6.10 5.51 -1.28
N THR A 61 -5.17 6.18 -0.65
CA THR A 61 -5.05 6.20 0.82
C THR A 61 -6.38 6.61 1.46
N THR A 62 -7.10 7.53 0.85
CA THR A 62 -8.38 8.00 1.35
C THR A 62 -9.40 6.86 1.46
N GLU A 63 -9.47 6.00 0.45
CA GLU A 63 -10.40 4.86 0.49
C GLU A 63 -10.02 3.88 1.59
N LEU A 64 -8.73 3.63 1.75
CA LEU A 64 -8.27 2.73 2.81
C LEU A 64 -8.60 3.30 4.19
N LEU A 65 -8.37 4.59 4.39
CA LEU A 65 -8.64 5.22 5.68
C LEU A 65 -10.13 5.30 5.99
N SER A 66 -10.98 5.42 4.96
CA SER A 66 -12.44 5.48 5.15
C SER A 66 -13.08 4.11 5.36
N GLY A 67 -12.33 3.04 5.13
CA GLY A 67 -12.85 1.68 5.24
C GLY A 67 -13.56 1.17 4.01
N GLU A 68 -13.55 1.92 2.90
CA GLU A 68 -14.14 1.47 1.64
C GLU A 68 -13.37 0.27 1.07
N ASP A 69 -12.10 0.17 1.38
CA ASP A 69 -11.30 -1.01 1.11
C ASP A 69 -10.46 -1.29 2.36
N LYS A 70 -9.96 -2.50 2.49
CA LYS A 70 -9.22 -2.92 3.68
C LYS A 70 -7.87 -3.50 3.31
N VAL A 71 -6.89 -3.19 4.13
CA VAL A 71 -5.55 -3.77 4.00
C VAL A 71 -5.60 -5.25 4.32
N VAL A 72 -4.94 -6.05 3.48
CA VAL A 72 -4.72 -7.47 3.71
C VAL A 72 -3.23 -7.67 3.88
N LYS A 73 -2.83 -8.11 5.07
CA LYS A 73 -1.42 -8.34 5.36
C LYS A 73 -0.92 -9.53 4.54
N LEU A 74 0.31 -9.43 4.09
CA LEU A 74 0.94 -10.48 3.30
C LEU A 74 2.17 -11.00 4.02
N ARG A 75 2.52 -12.24 3.71
CA ARG A 75 3.81 -12.81 4.09
C ARG A 75 4.53 -13.27 2.85
N LYS A 76 5.85 -13.17 2.87
CA LYS A 76 6.67 -13.65 1.78
C LYS A 76 6.77 -15.17 1.86
N VAL A 77 6.37 -15.85 0.80
CA VAL A 77 6.37 -17.32 0.77
C VAL A 77 7.63 -17.83 0.12
N ASN A 78 7.98 -17.30 -1.05
CA ASN A 78 9.13 -17.79 -1.80
C ASN A 78 9.50 -16.75 -2.86
N GLY A 79 10.77 -16.35 -2.89
CA GLY A 79 11.26 -15.38 -3.87
C GLY A 79 10.41 -14.10 -3.85
N ASN A 80 9.68 -13.86 -4.93
CA ASN A 80 8.82 -12.68 -5.06
C ASN A 80 7.34 -12.99 -4.84
N LYS A 81 7.04 -14.18 -4.30
CA LYS A 81 5.65 -14.55 -4.05
C LYS A 81 5.21 -14.16 -2.65
N TYR A 82 4.00 -13.63 -2.57
CA TYR A 82 3.37 -13.22 -1.33
C TYR A 82 1.98 -13.84 -1.24
N GLU A 83 1.54 -14.14 -0.04
CA GLU A 83 0.17 -14.63 0.17
C GLU A 83 -0.43 -13.98 1.40
N GLY A 84 -1.79 -13.97 1.45
CA GLY A 84 -2.51 -13.39 2.56
C GLY A 84 -2.26 -14.15 3.86
N VAL A 85 -2.20 -13.38 4.91
CA VAL A 85 -2.01 -13.91 6.27
C VAL A 85 -3.36 -14.32 6.86
#